data_55d972fb06ddbd8d127a2d09408d5ae3
#
_entry.id   55d972fb06ddbd8d127a2d09408d5ae3
#
_cell.length_a   1.000
_cell.length_b   1.000
_cell.length_c   1.000
_cell.angle_alpha   90.00
_cell.angle_beta   90.00
_cell.angle_gamma   90.00
#
_symmetry.space_group_name_H-M   'P 1'
#
loop_
_entity.id
_entity.type
_entity.pdbx_description
1 polymer ?
#
loop_
_entity_poly.entity_id
_entity_poly.type
_entity_poly.pdbx_seq_one_letter_code
_entity_poly.pdbx_strand_id
1 'polypeptide(L)'
;MRLQMFLTANLHGMTALAIPLLTLLLGVVGPSTRAADKLTGDVIPATGGDVIIHPINHATFAMAWNDKVIYSDPVGGAKRFDGLPRPDLILLTHAHGDHFSVETLQAVAGEKTVLVAPPSVAEQLPEKLRAQTVVMTNGETRTVTGINIEAVAAYNTTPAHLQFHPKGVGNGYVLTLGDKRIYVSGDTEDIPEMRALKNIDVAFVCINQPYTMTVEQAASAVRAFKPKIVYPYHSRGSDLEKFKTLVGADSGVEVRLRNWY
;
A
#
# COMPACT_ATOMS: atom_id res chain seq x y z
N MET A 1 9.38 -108.63 -1.72
CA MET A 1 10.21 -107.43 -1.39
C MET A 1 9.36 -106.19 -1.53
N ARG A 2 8.86 -105.65 -0.40
CA ARG A 2 8.02 -104.45 -0.35
C ARG A 2 8.78 -103.36 0.37
N LEU A 3 8.97 -102.27 -0.26
CA LEU A 3 9.64 -101.05 0.31
C LEU A 3 8.51 -100.12 0.74
N GLN A 4 8.42 -99.84 2.04
CA GLN A 4 7.53 -98.83 2.58
C GLN A 4 8.30 -97.46 2.61
N MET A 5 7.71 -96.49 1.98
CA MET A 5 8.18 -95.10 2.06
C MET A 5 7.33 -94.34 3.14
N PHE A 6 8.01 -93.84 4.15
CA PHE A 6 7.41 -92.90 5.13
C PHE A 6 7.43 -91.42 4.58
N LEU A 7 6.27 -90.83 4.46
CA LEU A 7 6.14 -89.40 4.22
C LEU A 7 6.14 -88.69 5.58
N THR A 8 7.14 -87.80 5.75
CA THR A 8 7.14 -86.86 6.84
C THR A 8 6.64 -85.51 6.29
N ALA A 9 5.50 -85.02 6.85
CA ALA A 9 4.96 -83.69 6.53
C ALA A 9 5.65 -82.64 7.40
N ASN A 10 6.30 -81.65 6.77
CA ASN A 10 6.87 -80.46 7.41
C ASN A 10 5.82 -79.36 7.38
N LEU A 11 5.28 -79.00 8.54
CA LEU A 11 4.51 -77.74 8.72
C LEU A 11 5.48 -76.54 8.77
N HIS A 12 5.45 -75.71 7.74
CA HIS A 12 6.11 -74.43 7.79
C HIS A 12 5.14 -73.39 8.36
N GLY A 13 5.52 -72.80 9.49
CA GLY A 13 4.77 -71.74 10.13
C GLY A 13 4.75 -70.44 9.24
N MET A 14 3.53 -69.97 8.98
CA MET A 14 3.30 -68.70 8.37
C MET A 14 3.43 -67.54 9.43
N THR A 15 4.53 -66.84 9.42
CA THR A 15 4.69 -65.60 10.17
C THR A 15 3.89 -64.49 9.48
N ALA A 16 2.79 -64.07 10.11
CA ALA A 16 2.03 -62.90 9.65
C ALA A 16 2.84 -61.60 9.90
N LEU A 17 3.24 -60.95 8.85
CA LEU A 17 3.86 -59.60 8.90
C LEU A 17 2.76 -58.56 9.18
N ALA A 18 2.72 -58.02 10.39
CA ALA A 18 1.86 -56.88 10.72
C ALA A 18 2.44 -55.58 10.10
N ILE A 19 1.75 -55.07 9.10
CA ILE A 19 2.07 -53.74 8.50
C ILE A 19 1.45 -52.68 9.42
N PRO A 20 2.24 -51.75 10.00
CA PRO A 20 1.67 -50.64 10.77
C PRO A 20 0.92 -49.72 9.82
N LEU A 21 -0.38 -49.55 10.08
CA LEU A 21 -1.23 -48.55 9.41
C LEU A 21 -0.76 -47.15 9.87
N LEU A 22 0.03 -46.49 9.03
CA LEU A 22 0.46 -45.11 9.24
C LEU A 22 -0.75 -44.19 8.97
N THR A 23 -1.49 -43.82 10.02
CA THR A 23 -2.57 -42.84 9.95
C THR A 23 -1.95 -41.45 9.65
N LEU A 24 -2.03 -41.03 8.39
CA LEU A 24 -1.69 -39.71 7.96
C LEU A 24 -2.74 -38.75 8.53
N LEU A 25 -2.45 -38.08 9.65
CA LEU A 25 -3.24 -36.93 10.11
C LEU A 25 -3.10 -35.81 9.08
N LEU A 26 -4.03 -35.72 8.15
CA LEU A 26 -4.26 -34.50 7.36
C LEU A 26 -4.77 -33.43 8.33
N GLY A 27 -3.85 -32.64 8.85
CA GLY A 27 -4.20 -31.41 9.56
C GLY A 27 -5.00 -30.53 8.61
N VAL A 28 -6.29 -30.33 8.88
CA VAL A 28 -7.08 -29.28 8.23
C VAL A 28 -6.48 -27.97 8.69
N VAL A 29 -5.58 -27.42 7.88
CA VAL A 29 -5.15 -26.01 8.02
C VAL A 29 -6.39 -25.20 7.66
N GLY A 30 -7.12 -24.74 8.67
CA GLY A 30 -8.20 -23.78 8.48
C GLY A 30 -7.65 -22.56 7.73
N PRO A 31 -8.49 -21.82 6.99
CA PRO A 31 -8.05 -20.62 6.29
C PRO A 31 -7.42 -19.67 7.32
N SER A 32 -6.10 -19.50 7.22
CA SER A 32 -5.41 -18.43 7.94
C SER A 32 -6.01 -17.12 7.41
N THR A 33 -6.77 -16.40 8.23
CA THR A 33 -7.23 -15.06 7.87
C THR A 33 -6.00 -14.19 7.66
N ARG A 34 -5.74 -13.83 6.42
CA ARG A 34 -4.62 -12.98 6.03
C ARG A 34 -4.76 -11.62 6.70
N ALA A 35 -3.67 -10.97 7.04
CA ALA A 35 -3.72 -9.62 7.63
C ALA A 35 -4.47 -8.63 6.71
N ALA A 36 -4.30 -8.79 5.39
CA ALA A 36 -5.01 -8.04 4.38
C ALA A 36 -6.54 -8.23 4.41
N ASP A 37 -7.05 -9.42 4.77
CA ASP A 37 -8.50 -9.71 4.85
C ASP A 37 -9.21 -8.92 5.97
N LYS A 38 -8.45 -8.28 6.87
CA LYS A 38 -9.00 -7.43 7.94
C LYS A 38 -9.21 -5.98 7.50
N LEU A 39 -8.66 -5.59 6.36
CA LEU A 39 -8.84 -4.23 5.85
C LEU A 39 -10.12 -4.18 5.02
N THR A 40 -11.03 -3.28 5.38
CA THR A 40 -12.28 -3.03 4.66
C THR A 40 -12.17 -1.71 3.90
N GLY A 41 -12.78 -1.62 2.73
CA GLY A 41 -12.72 -0.40 1.92
C GLY A 41 -13.12 -0.64 0.48
N ASP A 42 -12.69 0.25 -0.41
CA ASP A 42 -12.90 0.07 -1.84
C ASP A 42 -12.04 -1.06 -2.38
N VAL A 43 -12.65 -1.91 -3.19
CA VAL A 43 -11.99 -3.05 -3.83
C VAL A 43 -11.64 -2.72 -5.26
N ILE A 44 -10.39 -2.94 -5.65
CA ILE A 44 -9.91 -2.77 -7.02
C ILE A 44 -9.27 -4.09 -7.47
N PRO A 45 -9.87 -4.80 -8.42
CA PRO A 45 -9.34 -6.07 -8.91
C PRO A 45 -7.94 -5.89 -9.49
N ALA A 46 -6.98 -6.73 -9.05
CA ALA A 46 -5.60 -6.72 -9.54
C ALA A 46 -5.01 -8.12 -9.62
N THR A 47 -3.96 -8.29 -10.40
CA THR A 47 -3.20 -9.55 -10.45
C THR A 47 -2.52 -9.81 -9.08
N GLY A 48 -2.64 -11.03 -8.59
CA GLY A 48 -2.07 -11.42 -7.29
C GLY A 48 -2.98 -11.11 -6.09
N GLY A 49 -4.20 -10.64 -6.34
CA GLY A 49 -5.22 -10.32 -5.33
C GLY A 49 -5.71 -8.89 -5.45
N ASP A 50 -6.89 -8.64 -4.92
CA ASP A 50 -7.51 -7.31 -4.96
C ASP A 50 -6.69 -6.29 -4.17
N VAL A 51 -6.65 -5.06 -4.66
CA VAL A 51 -6.17 -3.91 -3.88
C VAL A 51 -7.35 -3.37 -3.08
N ILE A 52 -7.20 -3.34 -1.76
CA ILE A 52 -8.18 -2.74 -0.85
C ILE A 52 -7.69 -1.33 -0.49
N ILE A 53 -8.56 -0.33 -0.56
CA ILE A 53 -8.26 1.06 -0.20
C ILE A 53 -9.13 1.45 0.99
N HIS A 54 -8.50 1.80 2.10
CA HIS A 54 -9.15 2.16 3.36
C HIS A 54 -8.75 3.58 3.77
N PRO A 55 -9.61 4.59 3.54
CA PRO A 55 -9.41 5.95 4.05
C PRO A 55 -9.38 5.96 5.58
N ILE A 56 -8.45 6.73 6.17
CA ILE A 56 -8.33 6.85 7.63
C ILE A 56 -8.59 8.28 8.06
N ASN A 57 -7.79 9.22 7.57
CA ASN A 57 -7.98 10.65 7.87
C ASN A 57 -7.04 11.52 7.02
N HIS A 58 -7.56 12.59 6.45
CA HIS A 58 -6.77 13.62 5.75
C HIS A 58 -5.90 13.05 4.63
N ALA A 59 -4.58 12.90 4.83
CA ALA A 59 -3.67 12.23 3.91
C ALA A 59 -3.34 10.78 4.31
N THR A 60 -3.78 10.37 5.49
CA THR A 60 -3.55 9.02 6.02
C THR A 60 -4.55 8.03 5.46
N PHE A 61 -4.06 6.95 4.87
CA PHE A 61 -4.87 5.80 4.44
C PHE A 61 -4.06 4.51 4.49
N ALA A 62 -4.77 3.39 4.45
CA ALA A 62 -4.18 2.08 4.32
C ALA A 62 -4.57 1.45 2.99
N MET A 63 -3.67 0.65 2.44
CA MET A 63 -3.94 -0.25 1.32
C MET A 63 -3.56 -1.68 1.71
N ALA A 64 -4.22 -2.66 1.11
CA ALA A 64 -3.79 -4.05 1.17
C ALA A 64 -3.70 -4.62 -0.24
N TRP A 65 -2.69 -5.45 -0.49
CA TRP A 65 -2.51 -6.22 -1.72
C TRP A 65 -1.57 -7.41 -1.47
N ASN A 66 -1.94 -8.59 -1.97
CA ASN A 66 -1.10 -9.80 -1.91
C ASN A 66 -0.47 -10.03 -0.52
N ASP A 67 -1.31 -10.07 0.52
CA ASP A 67 -0.94 -10.23 1.93
C ASP A 67 -0.08 -9.10 2.54
N LYS A 68 0.17 -8.04 1.80
CA LYS A 68 0.89 -6.87 2.29
C LYS A 68 -0.06 -5.76 2.66
N VAL A 69 0.28 -5.08 3.75
CA VAL A 69 -0.42 -3.89 4.22
C VAL A 69 0.51 -2.69 4.08
N ILE A 70 -0.01 -1.64 3.46
CA ILE A 70 0.72 -0.42 3.13
C ILE A 70 0.01 0.75 3.78
N TYR A 71 0.72 1.56 4.57
CA TYR A 71 0.20 2.80 5.10
C TYR A 71 0.83 3.99 4.38
N SER A 72 0.03 5.02 4.11
CA SER A 72 0.49 6.32 3.62
C SER A 72 0.35 7.35 4.72
N ASP A 73 1.44 8.06 5.02
CA ASP A 73 1.52 9.18 5.97
C ASP A 73 0.74 8.94 7.28
N PRO A 74 1.07 7.90 8.06
CA PRO A 74 0.32 7.57 9.27
C PRO A 74 0.55 8.60 10.37
N VAL A 75 -0.52 9.33 10.75
CA VAL A 75 -0.53 10.34 11.81
C VAL A 75 -1.76 10.22 12.72
N GLY A 76 -1.74 10.91 13.84
CA GLY A 76 -2.89 11.00 14.77
C GLY A 76 -2.88 9.98 15.90
N GLY A 77 -1.73 9.36 16.18
CA GLY A 77 -1.51 8.47 17.32
C GLY A 77 -2.02 7.05 17.12
N ALA A 78 -1.60 6.15 18.00
CA ALA A 78 -1.87 4.71 17.95
C ALA A 78 -3.36 4.37 17.81
N LYS A 79 -4.20 5.07 18.57
CA LYS A 79 -5.66 4.80 18.65
C LYS A 79 -6.37 4.88 17.30
N ARG A 80 -5.86 5.70 16.39
CA ARG A 80 -6.44 5.84 15.03
C ARG A 80 -6.32 4.56 14.19
N PHE A 81 -5.39 3.69 14.56
CA PHE A 81 -5.07 2.44 13.86
C PHE A 81 -5.55 1.20 14.63
N ASP A 82 -6.36 1.38 15.69
CA ASP A 82 -6.91 0.26 16.45
C ASP A 82 -7.77 -0.64 15.54
N GLY A 83 -7.51 -1.95 15.60
CA GLY A 83 -8.20 -2.94 14.77
C GLY A 83 -7.66 -3.08 13.34
N LEU A 84 -6.80 -2.17 12.88
CA LEU A 84 -6.14 -2.30 11.58
C LEU A 84 -4.92 -3.23 11.66
N PRO A 85 -4.63 -3.99 10.59
CA PRO A 85 -3.43 -4.82 10.55
C PRO A 85 -2.16 -3.96 10.51
N ARG A 86 -1.08 -4.43 11.15
CA ARG A 86 0.21 -3.73 11.10
C ARG A 86 0.73 -3.64 9.67
N PRO A 87 1.35 -2.51 9.28
CA PRO A 87 1.87 -2.34 7.93
C PRO A 87 3.17 -3.13 7.71
N ASP A 88 3.30 -3.70 6.51
CA ASP A 88 4.57 -4.20 5.98
C ASP A 88 5.41 -3.07 5.39
N LEU A 89 4.74 -2.06 4.84
CA LEU A 89 5.32 -0.89 4.19
C LEU A 89 4.64 0.39 4.67
N ILE A 90 5.43 1.42 4.96
CA ILE A 90 4.94 2.77 5.22
C ILE A 90 5.56 3.72 4.20
N LEU A 91 4.72 4.48 3.51
CA LEU A 91 5.14 5.58 2.64
C LEU A 91 5.05 6.88 3.42
N LEU A 92 6.13 7.67 3.40
CA LEU A 92 6.19 9.00 4.00
C LEU A 92 6.51 10.01 2.89
N THR A 93 5.61 10.96 2.67
CA THR A 93 5.72 11.90 1.55
C THR A 93 6.60 13.10 1.87
N HIS A 94 6.46 13.68 3.05
CA HIS A 94 7.23 14.85 3.51
C HIS A 94 7.09 15.04 5.04
N ALA A 95 7.78 16.05 5.60
CA ALA A 95 7.97 16.19 7.05
C ALA A 95 6.99 17.15 7.75
N HIS A 96 5.82 17.47 7.16
CA HIS A 96 4.80 18.25 7.86
C HIS A 96 4.03 17.42 8.87
N GLY A 97 3.55 18.04 9.96
CA GLY A 97 2.96 17.34 11.08
C GLY A 97 1.64 16.62 10.80
N ASP A 98 0.97 16.91 9.69
CA ASP A 98 -0.22 16.21 9.20
C ASP A 98 0.10 15.03 8.26
N HIS A 99 1.40 14.79 7.97
CA HIS A 99 1.93 13.66 7.20
C HIS A 99 2.97 12.84 7.96
N PHE A 100 3.61 13.44 8.95
CA PHE A 100 4.74 12.85 9.66
C PHE A 100 4.59 12.99 11.17
N SER A 101 4.57 11.86 11.88
CA SER A 101 4.53 11.79 13.34
C SER A 101 5.39 10.63 13.82
N VAL A 102 6.50 10.94 14.46
CA VAL A 102 7.41 9.93 15.05
C VAL A 102 6.66 9.07 16.07
N GLU A 103 5.82 9.68 16.91
CA GLU A 103 5.01 8.95 17.91
C GLU A 103 4.09 7.92 17.24
N THR A 104 3.38 8.32 16.19
CA THR A 104 2.49 7.41 15.46
C THR A 104 3.30 6.30 14.78
N LEU A 105 4.40 6.64 14.13
CA LEU A 105 5.28 5.66 13.48
C LEU A 105 5.80 4.62 14.45
N GLN A 106 6.26 5.03 15.66
CA GLN A 106 6.71 4.11 16.69
C GLN A 106 5.60 3.16 17.19
N ALA A 107 4.35 3.62 17.17
CA ALA A 107 3.21 2.82 17.61
C ALA A 107 2.76 1.80 16.54
N VAL A 108 2.76 2.18 15.25
CA VAL A 108 2.21 1.33 14.18
C VAL A 108 3.26 0.46 13.50
N ALA A 109 4.52 0.92 13.40
CA ALA A 109 5.58 0.13 12.78
C ALA A 109 5.95 -1.08 13.62
N GLY A 110 6.01 -2.25 12.98
CA GLY A 110 6.56 -3.48 13.56
C GLY A 110 8.06 -3.62 13.27
N GLU A 111 8.68 -4.67 13.81
CA GLU A 111 10.10 -4.95 13.56
C GLU A 111 10.44 -5.21 12.09
N LYS A 112 9.47 -5.72 11.32
CA LYS A 112 9.63 -6.06 9.91
C LYS A 112 9.06 -4.99 8.97
N THR A 113 8.46 -3.93 9.52
CA THR A 113 7.93 -2.82 8.70
C THR A 113 9.07 -2.08 8.03
N VAL A 114 8.98 -1.87 6.74
CA VAL A 114 9.91 -1.05 5.97
C VAL A 114 9.28 0.31 5.73
N LEU A 115 10.05 1.39 5.94
CA LEU A 115 9.63 2.74 5.62
C LEU A 115 10.25 3.17 4.29
N VAL A 116 9.53 3.94 3.50
CA VAL A 116 10.07 4.66 2.33
C VAL A 116 9.83 6.13 2.56
N ALA A 117 10.89 6.93 2.45
CA ALA A 117 10.84 8.34 2.80
C ALA A 117 11.83 9.18 1.97
N PRO A 118 11.57 10.49 1.76
CA PRO A 118 12.59 11.42 1.28
C PRO A 118 13.65 11.68 2.35
N PRO A 119 14.84 12.19 1.98
CA PRO A 119 15.91 12.54 2.93
C PRO A 119 15.43 13.44 4.07
N SER A 120 14.60 14.44 3.78
CA SER A 120 14.04 15.40 4.74
C SER A 120 13.26 14.77 5.89
N VAL A 121 12.61 13.62 5.65
CA VAL A 121 11.92 12.82 6.66
C VAL A 121 12.90 11.88 7.35
N ALA A 122 13.74 11.18 6.58
CA ALA A 122 14.66 10.18 7.11
C ALA A 122 15.64 10.77 8.15
N GLU A 123 16.08 12.00 7.97
CA GLU A 123 16.95 12.72 8.89
C GLU A 123 16.30 12.99 10.25
N GLN A 124 14.98 13.08 10.32
CA GLN A 124 14.22 13.34 11.54
C GLN A 124 13.78 12.06 12.27
N LEU A 125 13.96 10.88 11.65
CA LEU A 125 13.59 9.61 12.25
C LEU A 125 14.56 9.20 13.39
N PRO A 126 14.05 8.65 14.49
CA PRO A 126 14.88 7.96 15.48
C PRO A 126 15.66 6.81 14.84
N GLU A 127 16.81 6.47 15.42
CA GLU A 127 17.74 5.47 14.88
C GLU A 127 17.06 4.15 14.48
N LYS A 128 16.19 3.62 15.34
CA LYS A 128 15.46 2.37 15.08
C LYS A 128 14.61 2.45 13.81
N LEU A 129 13.83 3.51 13.62
CA LEU A 129 12.99 3.70 12.43
C LEU A 129 13.85 4.03 11.20
N ARG A 130 14.91 4.81 11.37
CA ARG A 130 15.86 5.13 10.30
C ARG A 130 16.53 3.88 9.75
N ALA A 131 16.90 2.92 10.61
CA ALA A 131 17.48 1.63 10.19
C ALA A 131 16.51 0.77 9.35
N GLN A 132 15.19 1.01 9.45
CA GLN A 132 14.15 0.35 8.66
C GLN A 132 13.75 1.15 7.42
N THR A 133 14.41 2.28 7.13
CA THR A 133 13.99 3.23 6.09
C THR A 133 14.82 3.08 4.81
N VAL A 134 14.13 2.91 3.70
CA VAL A 134 14.67 3.09 2.35
C VAL A 134 14.49 4.54 1.96
N VAL A 135 15.59 5.28 1.87
CA VAL A 135 15.57 6.68 1.44
C VAL A 135 15.47 6.73 -0.08
N MET A 136 14.52 7.52 -0.58
CA MET A 136 14.33 7.75 -2.02
C MET A 136 14.25 9.24 -2.33
N THR A 137 14.93 9.66 -3.38
CA THR A 137 14.83 11.02 -3.93
C THR A 137 13.97 11.04 -5.19
N ASN A 138 13.50 12.24 -5.58
CA ASN A 138 12.67 12.40 -6.78
C ASN A 138 13.30 11.75 -8.01
N GLY A 139 12.55 10.96 -8.76
CA GLY A 139 12.97 10.25 -9.97
C GLY A 139 13.58 8.87 -9.72
N GLU A 140 13.84 8.47 -8.48
CA GLU A 140 14.34 7.13 -8.17
C GLU A 140 13.24 6.07 -8.27
N THR A 141 13.65 4.88 -8.63
CA THR A 141 12.81 3.67 -8.64
C THR A 141 13.48 2.58 -7.82
N ARG A 142 12.76 1.95 -6.91
CA ARG A 142 13.22 0.86 -6.05
C ARG A 142 12.18 -0.25 -5.95
N THR A 143 12.64 -1.48 -5.77
CA THR A 143 11.77 -2.58 -5.34
C THR A 143 11.92 -2.75 -3.83
N VAL A 144 10.85 -2.47 -3.09
CA VAL A 144 10.82 -2.54 -1.63
C VAL A 144 9.74 -3.54 -1.22
N THR A 145 10.07 -4.51 -0.38
CA THR A 145 9.17 -5.61 0.04
C THR A 145 8.46 -6.33 -1.11
N GLY A 146 9.08 -6.38 -2.31
CA GLY A 146 8.50 -6.98 -3.51
C GLY A 146 7.55 -6.05 -4.29
N ILE A 147 7.44 -4.78 -3.92
CA ILE A 147 6.64 -3.75 -4.60
C ILE A 147 7.60 -2.80 -5.33
N ASN A 148 7.35 -2.57 -6.62
CA ASN A 148 8.06 -1.53 -7.36
C ASN A 148 7.49 -0.16 -6.98
N ILE A 149 8.36 0.77 -6.57
CA ILE A 149 8.01 2.12 -6.11
C ILE A 149 8.84 3.13 -6.89
N GLU A 150 8.16 4.10 -7.50
CA GLU A 150 8.77 5.24 -8.18
C GLU A 150 8.53 6.49 -7.31
N ALA A 151 9.57 7.22 -6.94
CA ALA A 151 9.47 8.49 -6.25
C ALA A 151 9.25 9.61 -7.28
N VAL A 152 8.10 10.26 -7.21
CA VAL A 152 7.73 11.39 -8.07
C VAL A 152 7.97 12.69 -7.30
N ALA A 153 8.39 13.76 -7.97
CA ALA A 153 8.50 15.06 -7.33
C ALA A 153 7.15 15.53 -6.77
N ALA A 154 7.17 16.16 -5.60
CA ALA A 154 6.01 16.82 -5.00
C ALA A 154 6.46 18.20 -4.50
N TYR A 155 5.89 19.28 -5.08
CA TYR A 155 6.28 20.64 -4.74
C TYR A 155 5.25 21.67 -5.22
N ASN A 156 5.36 22.90 -4.68
CA ASN A 156 4.56 24.03 -5.11
C ASN A 156 5.27 24.88 -6.16
N THR A 157 4.50 25.50 -7.04
CA THR A 157 4.98 26.34 -8.15
C THR A 157 4.51 27.80 -8.03
N THR A 158 3.44 28.06 -7.29
CA THR A 158 2.92 29.41 -7.05
C THR A 158 3.90 30.20 -6.17
N PRO A 159 4.39 31.39 -6.60
CA PRO A 159 5.40 32.13 -5.85
C PRO A 159 5.07 32.39 -4.37
N ALA A 160 3.81 32.64 -4.04
CA ALA A 160 3.34 32.83 -2.67
C ALA A 160 3.28 31.55 -1.84
N HIS A 161 3.42 30.37 -2.45
CA HIS A 161 3.24 29.06 -1.81
C HIS A 161 4.53 28.21 -1.80
N LEU A 162 5.62 28.68 -2.40
CA LEU A 162 6.88 27.92 -2.53
C LEU A 162 7.44 27.46 -1.18
N GLN A 163 7.22 28.25 -0.12
CA GLN A 163 7.71 27.94 1.23
C GLN A 163 7.01 26.72 1.86
N PHE A 164 5.80 26.37 1.43
CA PHE A 164 5.10 25.22 1.99
C PHE A 164 5.73 23.90 1.50
N HIS A 165 5.96 23.77 0.19
CA HIS A 165 6.51 22.55 -0.40
C HIS A 165 7.59 22.91 -1.42
N PRO A 166 8.85 23.12 -0.98
CA PRO A 166 9.96 23.41 -1.88
C PRO A 166 10.28 22.22 -2.79
N LYS A 167 10.69 22.50 -4.04
CA LYS A 167 11.09 21.46 -4.99
C LYS A 167 12.27 20.64 -4.46
N GLY A 168 12.21 19.32 -4.61
CA GLY A 168 13.26 18.37 -4.22
C GLY A 168 13.23 17.93 -2.76
N VAL A 169 12.24 18.40 -1.96
CA VAL A 169 12.13 18.09 -0.53
C VAL A 169 11.17 16.93 -0.26
N GLY A 170 10.00 16.95 -0.89
CA GLY A 170 8.96 15.92 -0.74
C GLY A 170 8.90 14.95 -1.91
N ASN A 171 8.30 13.79 -1.67
CA ASN A 171 7.98 12.78 -2.67
C ASN A 171 6.47 12.57 -2.77
N GLY A 172 5.94 12.47 -3.99
CA GLY A 172 4.85 11.57 -4.30
C GLY A 172 5.39 10.18 -4.64
N TYR A 173 4.51 9.19 -4.78
CA TYR A 173 4.92 7.82 -5.09
C TYR A 173 4.00 7.18 -6.12
N VAL A 174 4.57 6.39 -7.05
CA VAL A 174 3.82 5.43 -7.86
C VAL A 174 4.20 4.03 -7.42
N LEU A 175 3.22 3.26 -6.95
CA LEU A 175 3.39 1.85 -6.59
C LEU A 175 2.83 0.96 -7.70
N THR A 176 3.52 -0.13 -8.01
CA THR A 176 2.99 -1.18 -8.86
C THR A 176 2.54 -2.36 -8.00
N LEU A 177 1.21 -2.54 -7.91
CA LEU A 177 0.56 -3.61 -7.15
C LEU A 177 -0.12 -4.57 -8.15
N GLY A 178 0.56 -5.69 -8.46
CA GLY A 178 0.15 -6.56 -9.56
C GLY A 178 0.23 -5.84 -10.91
N ASP A 179 -0.90 -5.75 -11.60
CA ASP A 179 -1.05 -5.02 -12.86
C ASP A 179 -1.55 -3.57 -12.67
N LYS A 180 -1.67 -3.09 -11.42
CA LYS A 180 -2.17 -1.74 -11.11
C LYS A 180 -1.04 -0.79 -10.74
N ARG A 181 -1.08 0.40 -11.31
CA ARG A 181 -0.20 1.53 -10.94
C ARG A 181 -1.00 2.52 -10.12
N ILE A 182 -0.55 2.76 -8.88
CA ILE A 182 -1.24 3.59 -7.90
C ILE A 182 -0.36 4.79 -7.57
N TYR A 183 -0.85 5.99 -7.86
CA TYR A 183 -0.17 7.24 -7.58
C TYR A 183 -0.68 7.89 -6.30
N VAL A 184 0.23 8.26 -5.42
CA VAL A 184 0.00 9.07 -4.22
C VAL A 184 0.73 10.39 -4.43
N SER A 185 0.02 11.51 -4.50
CA SER A 185 0.64 12.80 -4.87
C SER A 185 1.58 13.34 -3.79
N GLY A 186 1.35 13.04 -2.51
CA GLY A 186 1.85 13.88 -1.44
C GLY A 186 1.29 15.28 -1.56
N ASP A 187 1.91 16.25 -0.92
CA ASP A 187 1.51 17.64 -1.02
C ASP A 187 2.26 18.32 -2.17
N THR A 188 1.51 18.77 -3.14
CA THR A 188 2.04 19.36 -4.37
C THR A 188 1.01 20.29 -5.02
N GLU A 189 1.46 21.22 -5.82
CA GLU A 189 0.61 21.84 -6.84
C GLU A 189 0.63 21.03 -8.15
N ASP A 190 -0.07 21.53 -9.16
CA ASP A 190 -0.13 20.96 -10.51
C ASP A 190 1.22 21.16 -11.22
N ILE A 191 2.03 20.11 -11.24
CA ILE A 191 3.41 20.11 -11.71
C ILE A 191 3.59 19.30 -13.00
N PRO A 192 4.61 19.61 -13.82
CA PRO A 192 4.87 18.86 -15.05
C PRO A 192 5.08 17.36 -14.84
N GLU A 193 5.74 16.96 -13.75
CA GLU A 193 6.03 15.57 -13.40
C GLU A 193 4.74 14.78 -13.15
N MET A 194 3.74 15.37 -12.47
CA MET A 194 2.40 14.77 -12.30
C MET A 194 1.69 14.63 -13.65
N ARG A 195 1.67 15.69 -14.47
CA ARG A 195 1.03 15.68 -15.80
C ARG A 195 1.65 14.67 -16.76
N ALA A 196 2.93 14.35 -16.58
CA ALA A 196 3.66 13.38 -17.41
C ALA A 196 3.40 11.92 -17.04
N LEU A 197 2.74 11.63 -15.92
CA LEU A 197 2.41 10.27 -15.49
C LEU A 197 1.59 9.53 -16.55
N LYS A 198 1.86 8.24 -16.72
CA LYS A 198 1.17 7.39 -17.70
C LYS A 198 0.67 6.10 -17.05
N ASN A 199 -0.42 5.57 -17.59
CA ASN A 199 -0.97 4.28 -17.19
C ASN A 199 -1.26 4.19 -15.68
N ILE A 200 -1.77 5.27 -15.09
CA ILE A 200 -2.17 5.28 -13.69
C ILE A 200 -3.58 4.69 -13.58
N ASP A 201 -3.72 3.63 -12.79
CA ASP A 201 -5.01 3.02 -12.53
C ASP A 201 -5.76 3.74 -11.41
N VAL A 202 -5.05 4.13 -10.35
CA VAL A 202 -5.61 4.85 -9.21
C VAL A 202 -4.71 6.02 -8.85
N ALA A 203 -5.29 7.17 -8.57
CA ALA A 203 -4.56 8.34 -8.07
C ALA A 203 -5.21 8.89 -6.81
N PHE A 204 -4.39 9.22 -5.81
CA PHE A 204 -4.73 10.05 -4.67
C PHE A 204 -4.16 11.44 -4.92
N VAL A 205 -5.04 12.46 -5.01
CA VAL A 205 -4.66 13.82 -5.42
C VAL A 205 -5.08 14.82 -4.34
N CYS A 206 -4.11 15.57 -3.81
CA CYS A 206 -4.33 16.57 -2.77
C CYS A 206 -5.04 17.82 -3.32
N ILE A 207 -5.99 18.36 -2.54
CA ILE A 207 -6.75 19.57 -2.90
C ILE A 207 -6.99 20.38 -1.63
N ASN A 208 -6.05 21.22 -1.22
CA ASN A 208 -6.19 22.01 0.00
C ASN A 208 -5.44 23.34 -0.09
N GLN A 209 -6.15 24.43 -0.38
CA GLN A 209 -5.58 25.77 -0.39
C GLN A 209 -5.35 26.33 1.03
N PRO A 210 -4.30 27.12 1.23
CA PRO A 210 -3.30 27.60 0.25
C PRO A 210 -2.08 26.66 0.08
N TYR A 211 -2.12 25.47 0.65
CA TYR A 211 -0.95 24.60 0.79
C TYR A 211 -0.67 23.78 -0.46
N THR A 212 -1.71 23.32 -1.14
CA THR A 212 -1.62 22.44 -2.32
C THR A 212 -2.49 22.99 -3.47
N MET A 213 -3.06 22.13 -4.31
CA MET A 213 -3.85 22.54 -5.47
C MET A 213 -5.17 23.21 -5.11
N THR A 214 -5.59 24.15 -5.95
CA THR A 214 -7.01 24.51 -6.05
C THR A 214 -7.80 23.37 -6.67
N VAL A 215 -9.12 23.43 -6.56
CA VAL A 215 -10.03 22.49 -7.23
C VAL A 215 -9.82 22.49 -8.75
N GLU A 216 -9.58 23.65 -9.34
CA GLU A 216 -9.34 23.83 -10.77
C GLU A 216 -7.99 23.26 -11.21
N GLN A 217 -6.93 23.50 -10.44
CA GLN A 217 -5.60 22.93 -10.71
C GLN A 217 -5.64 21.40 -10.66
N ALA A 218 -6.23 20.84 -9.61
CA ALA A 218 -6.35 19.40 -9.44
C ALA A 218 -7.17 18.75 -10.59
N ALA A 219 -8.29 19.34 -10.96
CA ALA A 219 -9.10 18.84 -12.07
C ALA A 219 -8.35 18.93 -13.41
N SER A 220 -7.62 20.01 -13.64
CA SER A 220 -6.78 20.20 -14.84
C SER A 220 -5.67 19.15 -14.91
N ALA A 221 -4.96 18.91 -13.81
CA ALA A 221 -3.93 17.86 -13.72
C ALA A 221 -4.50 16.47 -14.01
N VAL A 222 -5.60 16.11 -13.33
CA VAL A 222 -6.28 14.82 -13.51
C VAL A 222 -6.70 14.60 -14.96
N ARG A 223 -7.27 15.62 -15.63
CA ARG A 223 -7.60 15.55 -17.06
C ARG A 223 -6.37 15.39 -17.96
N ALA A 224 -5.18 15.82 -17.51
CA ALA A 224 -3.94 15.70 -18.28
C ALA A 224 -3.33 14.29 -18.19
N PHE A 225 -3.14 13.73 -16.99
CA PHE A 225 -2.52 12.42 -16.83
C PHE A 225 -3.53 11.24 -16.85
N LYS A 226 -4.84 11.53 -16.76
CA LYS A 226 -5.97 10.61 -16.97
C LYS A 226 -5.83 9.28 -16.21
N PRO A 227 -5.85 9.27 -14.88
CA PRO A 227 -5.93 8.03 -14.13
C PRO A 227 -7.30 7.38 -14.38
N LYS A 228 -7.44 6.05 -14.24
CA LYS A 228 -8.75 5.41 -14.38
C LYS A 228 -9.67 5.80 -13.21
N ILE A 229 -9.13 5.87 -12.00
CA ILE A 229 -9.83 6.24 -10.77
C ILE A 229 -9.04 7.33 -10.07
N VAL A 230 -9.73 8.36 -9.55
CA VAL A 230 -9.13 9.38 -8.69
C VAL A 230 -9.88 9.53 -7.39
N TYR A 231 -9.11 9.56 -6.29
CA TYR A 231 -9.55 9.93 -4.96
C TYR A 231 -9.01 11.31 -4.62
N PRO A 232 -9.87 12.37 -4.52
CA PRO A 232 -9.44 13.59 -3.88
C PRO A 232 -9.26 13.30 -2.38
N TYR A 233 -8.07 13.55 -1.86
CA TYR A 233 -7.71 13.40 -0.46
C TYR A 233 -7.01 14.68 0.02
N HIS A 234 -6.65 14.80 1.31
CA HIS A 234 -6.06 16.03 1.83
C HIS A 234 -6.85 17.26 1.34
N SER A 235 -8.17 17.24 1.59
CA SER A 235 -9.12 18.11 0.85
C SER A 235 -10.01 18.95 1.78
N ARG A 236 -9.57 19.17 3.04
CA ARG A 236 -10.39 19.89 4.03
C ARG A 236 -10.80 21.27 3.54
N GLY A 237 -12.11 21.52 3.50
CA GLY A 237 -12.68 22.80 3.07
C GLY A 237 -12.79 22.99 1.55
N SER A 238 -12.36 22.01 0.75
CA SER A 238 -12.47 22.09 -0.71
C SER A 238 -13.81 21.59 -1.22
N ASP A 239 -14.32 22.19 -2.30
CA ASP A 239 -15.53 21.78 -2.99
C ASP A 239 -15.27 20.58 -3.90
N LEU A 240 -15.48 19.38 -3.35
CA LEU A 240 -15.22 18.12 -4.06
C LEU A 240 -16.26 17.82 -5.14
N GLU A 241 -17.50 18.32 -5.02
CA GLU A 241 -18.50 18.18 -6.07
C GLU A 241 -18.14 19.05 -7.28
N LYS A 242 -17.59 20.26 -7.05
CA LYS A 242 -17.00 21.08 -8.10
C LYS A 242 -15.81 20.39 -8.75
N PHE A 243 -14.91 19.77 -7.96
CA PHE A 243 -13.80 18.97 -8.50
C PHE A 243 -14.31 17.88 -9.45
N LYS A 244 -15.28 17.09 -9.01
CA LYS A 244 -15.88 16.02 -9.82
C LYS A 244 -16.52 16.57 -11.11
N THR A 245 -17.21 17.69 -11.01
CA THR A 245 -17.82 18.37 -12.16
C THR A 245 -16.76 18.84 -13.15
N LEU A 246 -15.65 19.41 -12.71
CA LEU A 246 -14.55 19.90 -13.54
C LEU A 246 -13.73 18.78 -14.15
N VAL A 247 -13.54 17.66 -13.47
CA VAL A 247 -12.96 16.46 -14.08
C VAL A 247 -13.83 16.00 -15.24
N GLY A 248 -15.14 16.03 -15.06
CA GLY A 248 -16.13 15.78 -16.13
C GLY A 248 -16.26 14.31 -16.53
N ALA A 249 -17.47 13.89 -16.86
CA ALA A 249 -17.75 12.52 -17.30
C ALA A 249 -17.08 12.19 -18.65
N ASP A 250 -16.78 13.19 -19.48
CA ASP A 250 -16.10 13.08 -20.78
C ASP A 250 -14.61 12.72 -20.66
N SER A 251 -14.01 12.89 -19.49
CA SER A 251 -12.60 12.58 -19.25
C SER A 251 -12.28 11.09 -19.30
N GLY A 252 -13.27 10.23 -19.02
CA GLY A 252 -13.10 8.79 -18.80
C GLY A 252 -12.50 8.45 -17.43
N VAL A 253 -12.41 9.42 -16.50
CA VAL A 253 -11.88 9.25 -15.14
C VAL A 253 -13.03 9.05 -14.16
N GLU A 254 -12.99 7.98 -13.38
CA GLU A 254 -13.93 7.77 -12.28
C GLU A 254 -13.47 8.57 -11.04
N VAL A 255 -14.27 9.55 -10.60
CA VAL A 255 -14.00 10.31 -9.37
C VAL A 255 -14.71 9.64 -8.21
N ARG A 256 -13.96 9.16 -7.23
CA ARG A 256 -14.47 8.53 -6.00
C ARG A 256 -14.34 9.47 -4.82
N LEU A 257 -15.46 10.06 -4.41
CA LEU A 257 -15.51 10.84 -3.17
C LEU A 257 -15.66 9.90 -1.97
N ARG A 258 -14.80 10.07 -0.97
CA ARG A 258 -14.83 9.30 0.27
C ARG A 258 -14.72 10.24 1.46
N ASN A 259 -15.16 9.76 2.62
CA ASN A 259 -15.00 10.50 3.86
C ASN A 259 -13.57 10.33 4.38
N TRP A 260 -12.83 11.45 4.45
CA TRP A 260 -11.46 11.53 4.95
C TRP A 260 -11.37 12.21 6.34
N TYR A 261 -12.51 12.60 6.96
CA TYR A 261 -12.55 13.38 8.19
C TYR A 261 -13.63 12.91 9.15
#